data_33d81086d41627a2c32114279996d009
#
_entry.id   33d81086d41627a2c32114279996d009
#
_cell.length_a   1.000
_cell.length_b   1.000
_cell.length_c   1.000
_cell.angle_alpha   90.00
_cell.angle_beta   90.00
_cell.angle_gamma   90.00
#
_symmetry.space_group_name_H-M   'P 1'
#
loop_
_entity.id
_entity.type
_entity.pdbx_description
1 polymer ?
#
loop_
_entity_poly.entity_id
_entity_poly.type
_entity_poly.pdbx_seq_one_letter_code
_entity_poly.pdbx_strand_id
1 'polypeptide(L)'
;MRTFLITLLILLLAAPVAAAVRIKDITTLRGQRDNQIIGYGLVVGLQSTGDTLRNVPFTEQAIQSMLDRMGLNMRGSSLRNRNVAAVIVTADFPLGMDVGLRLDVTVSALGDATSLMGGTLLLTQLSGADGLVYATAQGAVSVTGFDAAGQAETLSQGVPTAARISNGAIVELASPPPVDELRMMLELRNPDYTTAVRIIDAINAYSRRQYRKVFAFERDNRSVELFRPPNLSVTRLMSEIGELLIDPDTAARVVIDARTGTVVIGQDVQISTVAVTHGTLNVRISETPQVSQPNAKSQGTTVTAPRTQIAVDEPGGQVAVVSGASLRALVTGLNRLGVKPSGIIAILQAIKSAGALQADLVVQ
;
A
#
# COMPACT_ATOMS: atom_id res chain seq x y z
N MET A 1 -27.95 -47.96 7.31
CA MET A 1 -28.71 -46.81 6.84
C MET A 1 -28.55 -45.52 7.68
N ARG A 2 -28.59 -45.58 9.01
CA ARG A 2 -28.40 -44.38 9.85
C ARG A 2 -27.01 -43.74 9.77
N THR A 3 -25.94 -44.54 9.69
CA THR A 3 -24.57 -44.08 9.54
C THR A 3 -24.29 -43.43 8.18
N PHE A 4 -24.92 -43.93 7.10
CA PHE A 4 -24.79 -43.35 5.76
C PHE A 4 -25.51 -42.01 5.61
N LEU A 5 -26.60 -41.80 6.34
CA LEU A 5 -27.35 -40.53 6.38
C LEU A 5 -26.57 -39.44 7.13
N ILE A 6 -25.84 -39.81 8.18
CA ILE A 6 -25.02 -38.87 8.98
C ILE A 6 -23.77 -38.43 8.21
N THR A 7 -23.11 -39.34 7.47
CA THR A 7 -21.97 -39.00 6.59
C THR A 7 -22.39 -38.15 5.42
N LEU A 8 -23.57 -38.36 4.85
CA LEU A 8 -24.12 -37.53 3.77
C LEU A 8 -24.50 -36.11 4.28
N LEU A 9 -24.99 -35.99 5.52
CA LEU A 9 -25.33 -34.71 6.14
C LEU A 9 -24.10 -33.88 6.49
N ILE A 10 -22.99 -34.51 6.87
CA ILE A 10 -21.71 -33.85 7.15
C ILE A 10 -21.05 -33.37 5.84
N LEU A 11 -21.22 -34.10 4.73
CA LEU A 11 -20.68 -33.72 3.44
C LEU A 11 -21.42 -32.51 2.81
N LEU A 12 -22.69 -32.30 3.18
CA LEU A 12 -23.49 -31.15 2.70
C LEU A 12 -23.16 -29.83 3.43
N LEU A 13 -22.43 -29.87 4.54
CA LEU A 13 -22.06 -28.67 5.32
C LEU A 13 -20.69 -28.06 4.95
N ALA A 14 -19.95 -28.66 4.01
CA ALA A 14 -18.73 -28.09 3.46
C ALA A 14 -19.03 -27.11 2.32
N ALA A 15 -19.86 -26.08 2.59
CA ALA A 15 -19.92 -24.92 1.69
C ALA A 15 -18.54 -24.24 1.73
N PRO A 16 -17.97 -23.84 0.59
CA PRO A 16 -16.73 -23.04 0.59
C PRO A 16 -17.02 -21.78 1.42
N VAL A 17 -16.26 -21.58 2.47
CA VAL A 17 -16.27 -20.33 3.24
C VAL A 17 -15.70 -19.29 2.29
N ALA A 18 -16.57 -18.58 1.58
CA ALA A 18 -16.17 -17.37 0.88
C ALA A 18 -15.49 -16.46 1.93
N ALA A 19 -14.32 -15.96 1.61
CA ALA A 19 -13.55 -15.10 2.51
C ALA A 19 -14.24 -13.73 2.59
N ALA A 20 -15.32 -13.66 3.37
CA ALA A 20 -16.05 -12.42 3.59
C ALA A 20 -15.14 -11.40 4.28
N VAL A 21 -14.99 -10.24 3.67
CA VAL A 21 -14.14 -9.14 4.13
C VAL A 21 -15.03 -7.98 4.56
N ARG A 22 -14.59 -7.23 5.58
CA ARG A 22 -15.34 -6.05 6.04
C ARG A 22 -15.16 -4.87 5.06
N ILE A 23 -16.20 -4.09 4.89
CA ILE A 23 -16.15 -2.92 3.99
C ILE A 23 -14.99 -1.97 4.37
N LYS A 24 -14.76 -1.72 5.67
CA LYS A 24 -13.67 -0.85 6.14
C LYS A 24 -12.26 -1.33 5.76
N ASP A 25 -12.06 -2.63 5.53
CA ASP A 25 -10.74 -3.20 5.21
C ASP A 25 -10.39 -3.01 3.72
N ILE A 26 -11.40 -2.84 2.86
CA ILE A 26 -11.25 -2.71 1.41
C ILE A 26 -11.60 -1.33 0.86
N THR A 27 -12.10 -0.43 1.70
CA THR A 27 -12.46 0.94 1.31
C THR A 27 -11.74 1.97 2.17
N THR A 28 -11.65 3.18 1.65
CA THR A 28 -11.23 4.39 2.38
C THR A 28 -12.25 5.49 2.15
N LEU A 29 -12.46 6.36 3.14
CA LEU A 29 -13.32 7.52 2.96
C LEU A 29 -12.54 8.61 2.22
N ARG A 30 -13.12 9.12 1.13
CA ARG A 30 -12.51 10.21 0.35
C ARG A 30 -12.33 11.45 1.21
N GLY A 31 -11.15 12.09 1.06
CA GLY A 31 -10.79 13.24 1.88
C GLY A 31 -10.13 12.86 3.22
N GLN A 32 -10.13 11.60 3.63
CA GLN A 32 -9.33 11.12 4.75
C GLN A 32 -7.94 10.71 4.24
N ARG A 33 -7.10 11.69 4.07
CA ARG A 33 -5.67 11.48 3.82
C ARG A 33 -4.88 12.24 4.87
N ASP A 34 -3.78 11.67 5.29
CA ASP A 34 -2.81 12.37 6.09
C ASP A 34 -2.16 13.44 5.22
N ASN A 35 -2.20 14.68 5.70
CA ASN A 35 -1.50 15.78 5.06
C ASN A 35 -0.08 15.83 5.62
N GLN A 36 0.87 16.27 4.80
CA GLN A 36 2.21 16.55 5.27
C GLN A 36 2.39 18.05 5.44
N ILE A 37 2.96 18.43 6.58
CA ILE A 37 3.32 19.80 6.88
C ILE A 37 4.84 19.91 6.98
N ILE A 38 5.37 21.05 6.49
CA ILE A 38 6.80 21.27 6.38
C ILE A 38 7.17 22.64 6.93
N GLY A 39 8.35 22.74 7.53
CA GLY A 39 8.90 24.00 7.99
C GLY A 39 10.41 24.05 7.84
N TYR A 40 10.93 25.27 7.80
CA TYR A 40 12.36 25.54 7.86
C TYR A 40 12.70 26.03 9.25
N GLY A 41 13.70 25.40 9.87
CA GLY A 41 14.10 25.67 11.25
C GLY A 41 15.60 25.70 11.46
N LEU A 42 16.00 26.01 12.69
CA LEU A 42 17.38 25.99 13.15
C LEU A 42 17.48 25.04 14.35
N VAL A 43 18.47 24.17 14.31
CA VAL A 43 18.92 23.37 15.47
C VAL A 43 20.15 24.03 16.06
N VAL A 44 20.12 24.31 17.37
CA VAL A 44 21.20 24.96 18.12
C VAL A 44 21.77 24.03 19.19
N GLY A 45 22.94 24.38 19.73
CA GLY A 45 23.56 23.60 20.80
C GLY A 45 24.42 22.44 20.30
N LEU A 46 24.73 22.40 19.02
CA LEU A 46 25.58 21.38 18.41
C LEU A 46 27.04 21.59 18.82
N GLN A 47 27.74 20.50 19.15
CA GLN A 47 29.14 20.55 19.58
C GLN A 47 30.11 20.49 18.38
N SER A 48 30.19 21.60 17.62
CA SER A 48 31.03 21.71 16.41
C SER A 48 30.65 20.78 15.26
N THR A 49 29.45 20.18 15.30
CA THR A 49 28.91 19.29 14.26
C THR A 49 27.88 19.98 13.34
N GLY A 50 27.58 21.24 13.62
CA GLY A 50 26.65 22.05 12.82
C GLY A 50 27.26 22.54 11.50
N ASP A 51 26.49 23.39 10.81
CA ASP A 51 26.82 23.91 9.49
C ASP A 51 28.10 24.77 9.50
N THR A 52 28.85 24.66 8.41
CA THR A 52 29.95 25.58 8.11
C THR A 52 29.38 26.83 7.44
N LEU A 53 29.18 27.90 8.20
CA LEU A 53 28.47 29.10 7.76
C LEU A 53 29.02 29.73 6.47
N ARG A 54 30.31 29.48 6.14
CA ARG A 54 30.89 29.89 4.85
C ARG A 54 30.30 29.16 3.65
N ASN A 55 29.97 27.89 3.82
CA ASN A 55 29.47 27.04 2.73
C ASN A 55 27.95 27.09 2.63
N VAL A 56 27.28 27.56 3.70
CA VAL A 56 25.84 27.52 3.87
C VAL A 56 25.31 28.92 4.20
N PRO A 57 25.28 29.87 3.23
CA PRO A 57 24.90 31.26 3.46
C PRO A 57 23.49 31.45 4.01
N PHE A 58 22.55 30.54 3.68
CA PHE A 58 21.18 30.61 4.17
C PHE A 58 21.10 30.35 5.69
N THR A 59 21.97 29.54 6.27
CA THR A 59 22.04 29.34 7.72
C THR A 59 22.49 30.60 8.42
N GLU A 60 23.49 31.31 7.89
CA GLU A 60 23.94 32.59 8.41
C GLU A 60 22.84 33.64 8.36
N GLN A 61 22.14 33.76 7.23
CA GLN A 61 21.01 34.69 7.07
C GLN A 61 19.84 34.37 8.00
N ALA A 62 19.56 33.08 8.23
CA ALA A 62 18.50 32.67 9.16
C ALA A 62 18.84 33.05 10.62
N ILE A 63 20.09 32.84 11.03
CA ILE A 63 20.57 33.26 12.36
C ILE A 63 20.49 34.77 12.50
N GLN A 64 20.96 35.55 11.52
CA GLN A 64 20.88 37.02 11.54
C GLN A 64 19.43 37.51 11.65
N SER A 65 18.52 36.94 10.84
CA SER A 65 17.11 37.29 10.89
C SER A 65 16.44 36.97 12.23
N MET A 66 16.86 35.87 12.86
CA MET A 66 16.39 35.49 14.18
C MET A 66 16.89 36.46 15.26
N LEU A 67 18.18 36.81 15.24
CA LEU A 67 18.80 37.75 16.19
C LEU A 67 18.22 39.17 16.02
N ASP A 68 17.98 39.61 14.79
CA ASP A 68 17.32 40.88 14.51
C ASP A 68 15.90 40.95 15.11
N ARG A 69 15.12 39.85 15.03
CA ARG A 69 13.80 39.77 15.68
C ARG A 69 13.86 39.81 17.19
N MET A 70 14.97 39.32 17.78
CA MET A 70 15.19 39.43 19.24
C MET A 70 15.80 40.76 19.65
N GLY A 71 15.97 41.73 18.73
CA GLY A 71 16.51 43.05 19.00
C GLY A 71 18.04 43.12 18.99
N LEU A 72 18.73 42.07 18.58
CA LEU A 72 20.19 42.02 18.51
C LEU A 72 20.64 42.26 17.05
N ASN A 73 21.20 43.45 16.80
CA ASN A 73 21.72 43.78 15.45
C ASN A 73 23.14 43.24 15.28
N MET A 74 23.29 42.25 14.42
CA MET A 74 24.58 41.58 14.11
C MET A 74 25.05 41.84 12.67
N ARG A 75 24.54 42.91 12.02
CA ARG A 75 24.93 43.24 10.62
C ARG A 75 26.41 43.56 10.54
N GLY A 76 27.10 42.81 9.68
CA GLY A 76 28.53 42.98 9.44
C GLY A 76 29.45 42.15 10.34
N SER A 77 28.92 41.35 11.25
CA SER A 77 29.69 40.39 12.05
C SER A 77 29.75 39.04 11.37
N SER A 78 30.91 38.51 11.02
CA SER A 78 31.00 37.15 10.52
C SER A 78 30.87 36.15 11.66
N LEU A 79 29.83 35.39 11.67
CA LEU A 79 29.62 34.30 12.63
C LEU A 79 30.53 33.12 12.22
N ARG A 80 31.36 32.66 13.13
CA ARG A 80 32.27 31.51 12.92
C ARG A 80 31.98 30.42 13.95
N ASN A 81 30.74 29.92 13.92
CA ASN A 81 30.30 28.92 14.88
C ASN A 81 29.71 27.72 14.15
N ARG A 82 30.11 26.51 14.51
CA ARG A 82 29.55 25.25 14.00
C ARG A 82 28.54 24.62 14.97
N ASN A 83 27.94 25.43 15.82
CA ASN A 83 26.98 24.96 16.83
C ASN A 83 25.53 25.08 16.38
N VAL A 84 25.31 25.47 15.13
CA VAL A 84 23.97 25.66 14.55
C VAL A 84 23.89 24.95 13.22
N ALA A 85 22.75 24.35 12.92
CA ALA A 85 22.44 23.75 11.64
C ALA A 85 21.07 24.20 11.15
N ALA A 86 20.97 24.52 9.86
CA ALA A 86 19.70 24.70 9.18
C ALA A 86 19.06 23.33 8.91
N VAL A 87 17.79 23.23 9.19
CA VAL A 87 17.04 21.97 9.08
C VAL A 87 15.71 22.15 8.39
N ILE A 88 15.27 21.11 7.70
CA ILE A 88 13.89 20.90 7.29
C ILE A 88 13.22 20.07 8.38
N VAL A 89 12.03 20.52 8.78
CA VAL A 89 11.18 19.87 9.76
C VAL A 89 9.92 19.42 9.05
N THR A 90 9.61 18.13 9.14
CA THR A 90 8.42 17.53 8.52
C THR A 90 7.59 16.83 9.58
N ALA A 91 6.28 16.87 9.43
CA ALA A 91 5.37 16.09 10.26
C ALA A 91 4.19 15.57 9.41
N ASP A 92 3.71 14.39 9.76
CA ASP A 92 2.45 13.89 9.25
C ASP A 92 1.32 14.52 10.06
N PHE A 93 0.36 15.13 9.38
CA PHE A 93 -0.77 15.83 9.94
C PHE A 93 -2.07 15.09 9.63
N PRO A 94 -2.48 14.13 10.48
CA PRO A 94 -3.70 13.36 10.29
C PRO A 94 -4.95 14.24 10.31
N LEU A 95 -6.00 13.78 9.65
CA LEU A 95 -7.32 14.41 9.76
C LEU A 95 -7.89 14.28 11.17
N GLY A 96 -8.66 15.30 11.58
CA GLY A 96 -9.28 15.34 12.91
C GLY A 96 -8.34 15.77 14.01
N MET A 97 -7.20 16.33 13.66
CA MET A 97 -6.32 16.97 14.64
C MET A 97 -6.86 18.33 15.06
N ASP A 98 -7.17 18.43 16.34
CA ASP A 98 -7.63 19.68 16.97
C ASP A 98 -6.46 20.49 17.53
N VAL A 99 -6.73 21.78 17.75
CA VAL A 99 -5.77 22.72 18.36
C VAL A 99 -5.30 22.22 19.73
N GLY A 100 -3.99 22.29 19.95
CA GLY A 100 -3.33 21.87 21.19
C GLY A 100 -2.89 20.41 21.23
N LEU A 101 -3.27 19.57 20.22
CA LEU A 101 -2.75 18.23 20.10
C LEU A 101 -1.26 18.25 19.69
N ARG A 102 -0.56 17.16 20.02
CA ARG A 102 0.88 17.05 19.76
C ARG A 102 1.16 16.04 18.65
N LEU A 103 2.19 16.36 17.84
CA LEU A 103 2.66 15.56 16.74
C LEU A 103 4.14 15.24 16.91
N ASP A 104 4.53 14.08 16.39
CA ASP A 104 5.94 13.75 16.19
C ASP A 104 6.47 14.49 14.98
N VAL A 105 7.69 14.98 15.06
CA VAL A 105 8.35 15.66 13.93
C VAL A 105 9.66 14.97 13.58
N THR A 106 9.96 14.98 12.30
CA THR A 106 11.25 14.57 11.76
C THR A 106 12.03 15.80 11.36
N VAL A 107 13.28 15.84 11.77
CA VAL A 107 14.20 16.97 11.55
C VAL A 107 15.37 16.45 10.71
N SER A 108 15.63 17.06 9.55
CA SER A 108 16.72 16.68 8.66
C SER A 108 17.60 17.87 8.33
N ALA A 109 18.91 17.69 8.41
CA ALA A 109 19.86 18.75 8.09
C ALA A 109 19.76 19.14 6.60
N LEU A 110 19.74 20.44 6.33
CA LEU A 110 19.71 20.99 4.98
C LEU A 110 21.10 21.41 4.49
N GLY A 111 21.98 21.74 5.44
CA GLY A 111 23.34 22.21 5.19
C GLY A 111 24.38 21.08 5.20
N ASP A 112 25.60 21.43 5.59
CA ASP A 112 26.75 20.54 5.69
C ASP A 112 27.02 20.05 7.14
N ALA A 113 26.00 20.11 8.01
CA ALA A 113 26.10 19.59 9.37
C ALA A 113 26.36 18.09 9.36
N THR A 114 27.35 17.66 10.16
CA THR A 114 27.74 16.25 10.24
C THR A 114 26.90 15.46 11.22
N SER A 115 26.34 16.10 12.25
CA SER A 115 25.44 15.47 13.22
C SER A 115 24.54 16.50 13.90
N LEU A 116 23.29 16.10 14.18
CA LEU A 116 22.33 16.87 14.97
C LEU A 116 22.28 16.45 16.45
N MET A 117 23.17 15.54 16.87
CA MET A 117 23.17 14.98 18.20
C MET A 117 23.35 16.04 19.28
N GLY A 118 22.52 15.98 20.32
CA GLY A 118 22.54 16.91 21.44
C GLY A 118 21.96 18.29 21.16
N GLY A 119 21.50 18.53 19.93
CA GLY A 119 20.91 19.79 19.53
C GLY A 119 19.48 19.98 20.02
N THR A 120 19.00 21.23 19.92
CA THR A 120 17.63 21.63 20.21
C THR A 120 17.07 22.38 19.03
N LEU A 121 15.92 21.97 18.52
CA LEU A 121 15.17 22.68 17.49
C LEU A 121 14.53 23.94 18.11
N LEU A 122 14.79 25.08 17.51
CA LEU A 122 14.15 26.33 17.85
C LEU A 122 12.71 26.34 17.31
N LEU A 123 11.89 27.27 17.85
CA LEU A 123 10.48 27.41 17.42
C LEU A 123 10.40 27.54 15.90
N THR A 124 9.77 26.56 15.28
CA THR A 124 9.66 26.40 13.82
C THR A 124 8.20 26.27 13.45
N GLN A 125 7.74 27.10 12.54
CA GLN A 125 6.39 27.02 11.99
C GLN A 125 6.33 25.94 10.91
N LEU A 126 5.32 25.08 10.98
CA LEU A 126 5.05 24.02 10.00
C LEU A 126 3.83 24.40 9.18
N SER A 127 4.02 24.55 7.86
CA SER A 127 2.99 24.97 6.93
C SER A 127 2.53 23.82 6.04
N GLY A 128 1.26 23.82 5.69
CA GLY A 128 0.70 22.91 4.68
C GLY A 128 0.99 23.39 3.25
N ALA A 129 0.53 22.61 2.28
CA ALA A 129 0.65 22.94 0.86
C ALA A 129 -0.14 24.20 0.44
N ASP A 130 -1.09 24.61 1.23
CA ASP A 130 -1.88 25.85 1.09
C ASP A 130 -1.17 27.10 1.63
N GLY A 131 -0.01 26.93 2.27
CA GLY A 131 0.77 27.99 2.88
C GLY A 131 0.30 28.43 4.28
N LEU A 132 -0.73 27.80 4.84
CA LEU A 132 -1.18 28.09 6.20
C LEU A 132 -0.32 27.35 7.22
N VAL A 133 -0.07 28.00 8.36
CA VAL A 133 0.66 27.40 9.48
C VAL A 133 -0.30 26.56 10.32
N TYR A 134 -0.09 25.24 10.33
CA TYR A 134 -0.92 24.30 11.07
C TYR A 134 -0.35 23.91 12.42
N ALA A 135 0.97 23.92 12.57
CA ALA A 135 1.61 23.55 13.82
C ALA A 135 2.90 24.32 14.05
N THR A 136 3.33 24.37 15.30
CA THR A 136 4.63 24.90 15.70
C THR A 136 5.45 23.81 16.37
N ALA A 137 6.72 23.62 15.92
CA ALA A 137 7.63 22.58 16.41
C ALA A 137 8.79 23.18 17.22
N GLN A 138 9.12 22.55 18.35
CA GLN A 138 10.27 22.90 19.19
C GLN A 138 10.66 21.72 20.07
N GLY A 139 11.95 21.56 20.37
CA GLY A 139 12.39 20.56 21.36
C GLY A 139 13.78 19.98 21.11
N ALA A 140 14.24 19.16 22.06
CA ALA A 140 15.49 18.45 21.92
C ALA A 140 15.39 17.36 20.85
N VAL A 141 16.38 17.30 19.96
CA VAL A 141 16.39 16.33 18.87
C VAL A 141 16.99 14.99 19.34
N SER A 142 16.34 13.90 18.98
CA SER A 142 16.83 12.53 19.20
C SER A 142 17.31 11.95 17.89
N VAL A 143 18.60 11.68 17.79
CA VAL A 143 19.26 11.12 16.61
C VAL A 143 19.34 9.60 16.75
N THR A 144 19.07 8.86 15.67
CA THR A 144 19.10 7.40 15.65
C THR A 144 20.45 6.80 15.26
N GLY A 145 21.44 7.65 14.92
CA GLY A 145 22.77 7.25 14.52
C GLY A 145 23.87 7.95 15.31
N PHE A 146 25.05 7.38 15.28
CA PHE A 146 26.28 8.05 15.76
C PHE A 146 27.37 7.91 14.72
N ASP A 147 28.24 8.90 14.70
CA ASP A 147 29.45 8.93 13.89
C ASP A 147 30.67 9.11 14.84
N ALA A 148 31.53 8.12 14.91
CA ALA A 148 32.73 8.16 15.73
C ALA A 148 33.94 8.05 14.81
N ALA A 149 34.64 9.18 14.64
CA ALA A 149 35.89 9.24 13.89
C ALA A 149 37.08 9.07 14.84
N GLY A 150 37.82 7.96 14.71
CA GLY A 150 39.15 7.73 15.32
C GLY A 150 40.26 8.06 14.34
N GLN A 151 41.51 8.17 14.84
CA GLN A 151 42.67 8.46 13.97
C GLN A 151 42.96 7.36 12.90
N ALA A 152 42.43 6.15 13.09
CA ALA A 152 42.68 5.00 12.22
C ALA A 152 41.42 4.38 11.62
N GLU A 153 40.24 4.70 12.16
CA GLU A 153 38.99 4.06 11.73
C GLU A 153 37.77 4.98 11.97
N THR A 154 36.91 5.08 11.01
CA THR A 154 35.61 5.79 11.14
C THR A 154 34.53 4.74 11.29
N LEU A 155 33.78 4.75 12.41
CA LEU A 155 32.61 3.92 12.62
C LEU A 155 31.37 4.80 12.53
N SER A 156 30.61 4.63 11.46
CA SER A 156 29.31 5.31 11.25
C SER A 156 28.20 4.29 11.34
N GLN A 157 27.23 4.53 12.21
CA GLN A 157 26.02 3.70 12.33
C GLN A 157 24.79 4.59 12.33
N GLY A 158 23.87 4.33 11.39
CA GLY A 158 22.65 5.13 11.21
C GLY A 158 22.89 6.44 10.46
N VAL A 159 21.93 7.38 10.56
CA VAL A 159 22.00 8.69 9.88
C VAL A 159 22.03 9.79 10.92
N PRO A 160 23.24 10.31 11.27
CA PRO A 160 23.36 11.33 12.33
C PRO A 160 22.79 12.70 11.95
N THR A 161 22.51 12.94 10.67
CA THR A 161 21.94 14.19 10.14
C THR A 161 20.40 14.19 10.10
N ALA A 162 19.76 13.08 10.49
CA ALA A 162 18.31 12.98 10.67
C ALA A 162 17.98 12.69 12.13
N ALA A 163 16.97 13.36 12.65
CA ALA A 163 16.55 13.26 14.04
C ALA A 163 15.03 13.27 14.15
N ARG A 164 14.52 12.79 15.28
CA ARG A 164 13.09 12.82 15.61
C ARG A 164 12.87 13.56 16.92
N ILE A 165 11.77 14.28 17.03
CA ILE A 165 11.30 14.86 18.27
C ILE A 165 9.90 14.31 18.54
N SER A 166 9.79 13.43 19.51
CA SER A 166 8.50 12.88 19.90
C SER A 166 7.65 13.95 20.56
N ASN A 167 6.40 14.07 20.12
CA ASN A 167 5.49 15.14 20.55
C ASN A 167 6.09 16.55 20.42
N GLY A 168 6.94 16.76 19.41
CA GLY A 168 7.72 17.98 19.24
C GLY A 168 6.96 19.14 18.61
N ALA A 169 5.83 18.90 17.96
CA ALA A 169 4.98 19.95 17.42
C ALA A 169 3.66 20.02 18.17
N ILE A 170 3.12 21.24 18.25
CA ILE A 170 1.78 21.55 18.79
C ILE A 170 0.93 22.09 17.64
N VAL A 171 -0.28 21.58 17.50
CA VAL A 171 -1.24 22.00 16.49
C VAL A 171 -1.81 23.39 16.90
N GLU A 172 -1.66 24.36 16.00
CA GLU A 172 -2.16 25.72 16.18
C GLU A 172 -3.45 25.98 15.39
N LEU A 173 -3.61 25.28 14.27
CA LEU A 173 -4.80 25.34 13.42
C LEU A 173 -5.31 23.92 13.20
N ALA A 174 -6.59 23.69 13.50
CA ALA A 174 -7.22 22.40 13.32
C ALA A 174 -7.22 21.96 11.84
N SER A 175 -7.16 20.65 11.63
CA SER A 175 -7.30 20.08 10.28
C SER A 175 -8.64 20.50 9.67
N PRO A 176 -8.66 20.97 8.41
CA PRO A 176 -9.91 21.32 7.76
C PRO A 176 -10.85 20.10 7.75
N PRO A 177 -12.14 20.29 8.06
CA PRO A 177 -13.10 19.19 8.00
C PRO A 177 -13.19 18.65 6.57
N PRO A 178 -13.48 17.34 6.39
CA PRO A 178 -13.71 16.78 5.08
C PRO A 178 -14.86 17.54 4.39
N VAL A 179 -14.65 17.91 3.14
CA VAL A 179 -15.60 18.71 2.35
C VAL A 179 -16.90 17.92 2.19
N ASP A 180 -18.02 18.54 2.59
CA ASP A 180 -19.40 18.03 2.47
C ASP A 180 -19.72 16.78 3.30
N GLU A 181 -20.02 16.96 4.57
CA GLU A 181 -20.40 15.90 5.50
C GLU A 181 -21.70 15.17 5.15
N LEU A 182 -22.55 15.68 4.25
CA LEU A 182 -23.80 15.05 3.84
C LEU A 182 -23.61 14.06 2.69
N ARG A 183 -22.64 14.34 1.81
CA ARG A 183 -22.26 13.49 0.71
C ARG A 183 -20.86 12.96 0.93
N MET A 184 -20.76 11.72 1.27
CA MET A 184 -19.50 11.05 1.52
C MET A 184 -19.17 10.11 0.37
N MET A 185 -17.90 9.84 0.14
CA MET A 185 -17.46 8.89 -0.87
C MET A 185 -16.58 7.82 -0.25
N LEU A 186 -16.97 6.58 -0.42
CA LEU A 186 -16.11 5.43 -0.17
C LEU A 186 -15.33 5.11 -1.43
N GLU A 187 -14.01 5.12 -1.34
CA GLU A 187 -13.12 4.72 -2.42
C GLU A 187 -12.61 3.31 -2.19
N LEU A 188 -12.79 2.44 -3.18
CA LEU A 188 -12.28 1.09 -3.16
C LEU A 188 -10.76 1.11 -3.33
N ARG A 189 -10.04 0.37 -2.51
CA ARG A 189 -8.58 0.19 -2.64
C ARG A 189 -8.23 -0.53 -3.94
N ASN A 190 -9.03 -1.55 -4.29
CA ASN A 190 -8.95 -2.25 -5.57
C ASN A 190 -10.22 -1.94 -6.37
N PRO A 191 -10.14 -1.13 -7.45
CA PRO A 191 -11.30 -0.77 -8.24
C PRO A 191 -11.88 -1.98 -8.96
N ASP A 192 -13.17 -2.27 -8.71
CA ASP A 192 -13.92 -3.33 -9.38
C ASP A 192 -15.43 -3.03 -9.35
N TYR A 193 -16.10 -3.23 -10.49
CA TYR A 193 -17.53 -2.96 -10.63
C TYR A 193 -18.38 -3.89 -9.77
N THR A 194 -18.06 -5.18 -9.76
CA THR A 194 -18.82 -6.21 -9.02
C THR A 194 -18.73 -5.96 -7.52
N THR A 195 -17.54 -5.67 -7.04
CA THR A 195 -17.29 -5.33 -5.63
C THR A 195 -18.00 -4.05 -5.24
N ALA A 196 -17.98 -3.01 -6.08
CA ALA A 196 -18.71 -1.76 -5.83
C ALA A 196 -20.21 -2.00 -5.66
N VAL A 197 -20.82 -2.77 -6.56
CA VAL A 197 -22.26 -3.13 -6.48
C VAL A 197 -22.55 -3.94 -5.22
N ARG A 198 -21.73 -4.94 -4.88
CA ARG A 198 -21.90 -5.73 -3.66
C ARG A 198 -21.82 -4.87 -2.39
N ILE A 199 -20.93 -3.87 -2.35
CA ILE A 199 -20.86 -2.88 -1.26
C ILE A 199 -22.16 -2.09 -1.17
N ILE A 200 -22.66 -1.56 -2.29
CA ILE A 200 -23.89 -0.76 -2.35
C ILE A 200 -25.07 -1.59 -1.87
N ASP A 201 -25.20 -2.82 -2.34
CA ASP A 201 -26.29 -3.72 -1.95
C ASP A 201 -26.26 -4.06 -0.46
N ALA A 202 -25.07 -4.35 0.09
CA ALA A 202 -24.89 -4.63 1.51
C ALA A 202 -25.26 -3.41 2.39
N ILE A 203 -24.78 -2.22 2.02
CA ILE A 203 -25.10 -0.97 2.74
C ILE A 203 -26.59 -0.67 2.64
N ASN A 204 -27.21 -0.81 1.46
CA ASN A 204 -28.61 -0.52 1.25
C ASN A 204 -29.54 -1.54 1.90
N ALA A 205 -29.14 -2.81 1.95
CA ALA A 205 -29.85 -3.83 2.72
C ALA A 205 -29.87 -3.52 4.22
N TYR A 206 -28.72 -3.09 4.75
CA TYR A 206 -28.60 -2.65 6.15
C TYR A 206 -29.41 -1.37 6.41
N SER A 207 -29.23 -0.32 5.62
CA SER A 207 -29.85 0.99 5.82
C SER A 207 -31.37 0.97 5.66
N ARG A 208 -31.91 0.16 4.74
CA ARG A 208 -33.38 -0.06 4.61
C ARG A 208 -33.94 -0.72 5.86
N ARG A 209 -33.23 -1.69 6.44
CA ARG A 209 -33.68 -2.41 7.65
C ARG A 209 -33.63 -1.50 8.87
N GLN A 210 -32.55 -0.76 9.06
CA GLN A 210 -32.30 0.04 10.26
C GLN A 210 -32.96 1.43 10.21
N TYR A 211 -32.90 2.08 9.03
CA TYR A 211 -33.28 3.49 8.86
C TYR A 211 -34.43 3.70 7.87
N ARG A 212 -34.89 2.63 7.18
CA ARG A 212 -35.92 2.66 6.13
C ARG A 212 -35.58 3.63 4.98
N LYS A 213 -34.29 3.81 4.70
CA LYS A 213 -33.78 4.70 3.66
C LYS A 213 -32.64 4.03 2.90
N VAL A 214 -32.33 4.54 1.72
CA VAL A 214 -31.20 4.15 0.89
C VAL A 214 -30.08 5.15 1.12
N PHE A 215 -28.87 4.67 1.40
CA PHE A 215 -27.70 5.52 1.71
C PHE A 215 -26.63 5.46 0.65
N ALA A 216 -26.48 4.32 -0.06
CA ALA A 216 -25.41 4.10 -1.02
C ALA A 216 -25.92 4.16 -2.45
N PHE A 217 -25.17 4.83 -3.32
CA PHE A 217 -25.48 5.01 -4.74
C PHE A 217 -24.27 4.68 -5.59
N GLU A 218 -24.54 4.19 -6.79
CA GLU A 218 -23.52 3.87 -7.79
C GLU A 218 -22.91 5.16 -8.34
N ARG A 219 -21.57 5.18 -8.48
CA ARG A 219 -20.87 6.25 -9.14
C ARG A 219 -19.95 5.70 -10.24
N ASP A 220 -18.96 4.92 -9.85
CA ASP A 220 -17.99 4.28 -10.74
C ASP A 220 -17.41 3.00 -10.10
N ASN A 221 -16.48 2.34 -10.79
CA ASN A 221 -15.83 1.11 -10.30
C ASN A 221 -14.91 1.32 -9.08
N ARG A 222 -14.60 2.56 -8.75
CA ARG A 222 -13.70 2.93 -7.64
C ARG A 222 -14.46 3.56 -6.48
N SER A 223 -15.54 4.29 -6.75
CA SER A 223 -16.19 5.17 -5.79
C SER A 223 -17.65 4.81 -5.59
N VAL A 224 -18.05 4.68 -4.35
CA VAL A 224 -19.46 4.52 -3.92
C VAL A 224 -19.85 5.82 -3.21
N GLU A 225 -20.93 6.46 -3.68
CA GLU A 225 -21.48 7.65 -3.05
C GLU A 225 -22.38 7.27 -1.88
N LEU A 226 -22.14 7.89 -0.71
CA LEU A 226 -22.94 7.71 0.50
C LEU A 226 -23.66 9.00 0.86
N PHE A 227 -24.97 8.89 1.09
CA PHE A 227 -25.79 9.98 1.59
C PHE A 227 -26.02 9.82 3.09
N ARG A 228 -25.42 10.68 3.89
CA ARG A 228 -25.58 10.65 5.34
C ARG A 228 -26.83 11.41 5.76
N PRO A 229 -27.77 10.80 6.51
CA PRO A 229 -28.86 11.54 7.12
C PRO A 229 -28.36 12.60 8.11
N PRO A 230 -28.98 13.79 8.19
CA PRO A 230 -28.55 14.86 9.10
C PRO A 230 -28.49 14.46 10.58
N ASN A 231 -29.32 13.51 10.99
CA ASN A 231 -29.44 13.05 12.38
C ASN A 231 -28.42 11.96 12.75
N LEU A 232 -27.58 11.53 11.81
CA LEU A 232 -26.60 10.46 12.03
C LEU A 232 -25.21 11.02 11.91
N SER A 233 -24.35 10.84 12.93
CA SER A 233 -22.96 11.27 12.86
C SER A 233 -22.17 10.41 11.86
N VAL A 234 -21.15 11.01 11.24
CA VAL A 234 -20.22 10.30 10.32
C VAL A 234 -19.59 9.08 11.01
N THR A 235 -19.12 9.27 12.24
CA THR A 235 -18.48 8.21 13.03
C THR A 235 -19.40 7.02 13.24
N ARG A 236 -20.68 7.26 13.59
CA ARG A 236 -21.64 6.20 13.80
C ARG A 236 -21.98 5.47 12.50
N LEU A 237 -22.24 6.22 11.43
CA LEU A 237 -22.52 5.64 10.12
C LEU A 237 -21.35 4.75 9.66
N MET A 238 -20.12 5.27 9.72
CA MET A 238 -18.93 4.53 9.31
C MET A 238 -18.64 3.31 10.19
N SER A 239 -18.93 3.39 11.49
CA SER A 239 -18.82 2.24 12.39
C SER A 239 -19.82 1.14 12.02
N GLU A 240 -21.04 1.48 11.68
CA GLU A 240 -22.10 0.51 11.35
C GLU A 240 -21.89 -0.12 9.96
N ILE A 241 -21.60 0.69 8.93
CA ILE A 241 -21.42 0.16 7.57
C ILE A 241 -20.05 -0.51 7.39
N GLY A 242 -19.03 -0.06 8.11
CA GLY A 242 -17.67 -0.58 8.00
C GLY A 242 -17.54 -2.04 8.44
N GLU A 243 -18.39 -2.51 9.36
CA GLU A 243 -18.41 -3.91 9.84
C GLU A 243 -19.21 -4.85 8.94
N LEU A 244 -19.91 -4.33 7.91
CA LEU A 244 -20.65 -5.18 6.99
C LEU A 244 -19.69 -6.06 6.19
N LEU A 245 -20.05 -7.34 6.10
CA LEU A 245 -19.27 -8.35 5.40
C LEU A 245 -19.73 -8.44 3.94
N ILE A 246 -18.77 -8.45 3.03
CA ILE A 246 -19.01 -8.69 1.60
C ILE A 246 -17.95 -9.68 1.08
N ASP A 247 -18.25 -10.26 -0.07
CA ASP A 247 -17.32 -11.09 -0.83
C ASP A 247 -16.75 -10.25 -1.98
N PRO A 248 -15.51 -9.71 -1.87
CA PRO A 248 -14.94 -8.88 -2.92
C PRO A 248 -14.55 -9.72 -4.12
N ASP A 249 -14.75 -9.20 -5.31
CA ASP A 249 -14.19 -9.78 -6.53
C ASP A 249 -12.71 -9.39 -6.65
N THR A 250 -11.88 -10.34 -7.01
CA THR A 250 -10.45 -10.11 -7.21
C THR A 250 -10.10 -10.40 -8.67
N ALA A 251 -9.63 -9.37 -9.39
CA ALA A 251 -9.14 -9.56 -10.74
C ALA A 251 -8.04 -10.62 -10.77
N ALA A 252 -8.12 -11.51 -11.76
CA ALA A 252 -7.07 -12.51 -11.97
C ALA A 252 -5.74 -11.81 -12.23
N ARG A 253 -4.76 -12.02 -11.34
CA ARG A 253 -3.46 -11.35 -11.39
C ARG A 253 -2.32 -12.32 -11.12
N VAL A 254 -1.23 -12.09 -11.83
CA VAL A 254 0.05 -12.78 -11.61
C VAL A 254 1.11 -11.73 -11.30
N VAL A 255 1.76 -11.88 -10.16
CA VAL A 255 2.86 -11.00 -9.76
C VAL A 255 4.16 -11.81 -9.81
N ILE A 256 5.15 -11.27 -10.47
CA ILE A 256 6.46 -11.89 -10.64
C ILE A 256 7.52 -10.91 -10.11
N ASP A 257 8.28 -11.35 -9.11
CA ASP A 257 9.51 -10.66 -8.68
C ASP A 257 10.68 -11.23 -9.50
N ALA A 258 11.19 -10.44 -10.42
CA ALA A 258 12.28 -10.85 -11.29
C ALA A 258 13.61 -11.03 -10.54
N ARG A 259 13.80 -10.32 -9.42
CA ARG A 259 15.02 -10.37 -8.61
C ARG A 259 15.10 -11.64 -7.76
N THR A 260 13.98 -12.04 -7.16
CA THR A 260 13.92 -13.24 -6.31
C THR A 260 13.44 -14.48 -7.06
N GLY A 261 12.85 -14.32 -8.25
CA GLY A 261 12.23 -15.41 -9.01
C GLY A 261 10.90 -15.89 -8.42
N THR A 262 10.30 -15.12 -7.50
CA THR A 262 9.03 -15.49 -6.86
C THR A 262 7.85 -15.21 -7.80
N VAL A 263 6.96 -16.21 -7.99
CA VAL A 263 5.74 -16.06 -8.77
C VAL A 263 4.53 -16.25 -7.87
N VAL A 264 3.71 -15.20 -7.73
CA VAL A 264 2.45 -15.23 -6.99
C VAL A 264 1.29 -15.28 -7.98
N ILE A 265 0.44 -16.29 -7.87
CA ILE A 265 -0.65 -16.57 -8.81
C ILE A 265 -1.97 -16.44 -8.08
N GLY A 266 -2.87 -15.58 -8.58
CA GLY A 266 -4.25 -15.46 -8.10
C GLY A 266 -5.06 -16.74 -8.32
N GLN A 267 -6.23 -16.84 -7.68
CA GLN A 267 -7.03 -18.09 -7.70
C GLN A 267 -7.61 -18.39 -9.08
N ASP A 268 -8.08 -17.38 -9.82
CA ASP A 268 -8.87 -17.53 -11.04
C ASP A 268 -8.06 -17.28 -12.34
N VAL A 269 -6.74 -17.49 -12.29
CA VAL A 269 -5.88 -17.31 -13.45
C VAL A 269 -5.98 -18.51 -14.36
N GLN A 270 -6.54 -18.32 -15.57
CA GLN A 270 -6.68 -19.32 -16.60
C GLN A 270 -5.78 -19.02 -17.80
N ILE A 271 -5.39 -20.08 -18.52
CA ILE A 271 -4.60 -19.99 -19.74
C ILE A 271 -5.38 -20.67 -20.86
N SER A 272 -5.57 -19.97 -21.97
CA SER A 272 -6.14 -20.52 -23.20
C SER A 272 -5.12 -21.39 -23.95
N THR A 273 -5.60 -22.16 -24.92
CA THR A 273 -4.76 -22.99 -25.79
C THR A 273 -3.67 -22.14 -26.46
N VAL A 274 -2.42 -22.51 -26.23
CA VAL A 274 -1.24 -21.81 -26.78
C VAL A 274 -0.04 -22.74 -26.89
N ALA A 275 0.82 -22.49 -27.85
CA ALA A 275 2.14 -23.09 -27.94
C ALA A 275 3.21 -22.00 -27.87
N VAL A 276 4.16 -22.15 -26.96
CA VAL A 276 5.26 -21.19 -26.75
C VAL A 276 6.57 -21.98 -26.77
N THR A 277 7.54 -21.47 -27.53
CA THR A 277 8.90 -21.99 -27.56
C THR A 277 9.84 -20.96 -26.95
N HIS A 278 10.63 -21.36 -25.96
CA HIS A 278 11.66 -20.54 -25.35
C HIS A 278 12.98 -21.32 -25.26
N GLY A 279 13.96 -20.96 -26.07
CA GLY A 279 15.22 -21.72 -26.21
C GLY A 279 14.95 -23.14 -26.74
N THR A 280 15.38 -24.13 -25.98
CA THR A 280 15.17 -25.58 -26.28
C THR A 280 13.83 -26.12 -25.78
N LEU A 281 13.09 -25.33 -24.97
CA LEU A 281 11.82 -25.73 -24.37
C LEU A 281 10.66 -25.40 -25.29
N ASN A 282 9.82 -26.40 -25.58
CA ASN A 282 8.57 -26.26 -26.31
C ASN A 282 7.40 -26.58 -25.37
N VAL A 283 6.60 -25.56 -25.05
CA VAL A 283 5.44 -25.67 -24.17
C VAL A 283 4.18 -25.61 -25.01
N ARG A 284 3.39 -26.70 -24.99
CA ARG A 284 2.08 -26.73 -25.66
C ARG A 284 0.98 -26.95 -24.63
N ILE A 285 0.01 -26.05 -24.63
CA ILE A 285 -1.22 -26.13 -23.81
C ILE A 285 -2.37 -26.42 -24.77
N SER A 286 -3.06 -27.54 -24.58
CA SER A 286 -4.21 -27.94 -25.40
C SER A 286 -5.38 -28.36 -24.51
N GLU A 287 -6.58 -27.99 -24.92
CA GLU A 287 -7.83 -28.41 -24.27
C GLU A 287 -8.43 -29.54 -25.05
N THR A 288 -8.58 -30.69 -24.41
CA THR A 288 -9.31 -31.86 -24.96
C THR A 288 -10.55 -32.10 -24.11
N PRO A 289 -11.76 -31.91 -24.65
CA PRO A 289 -12.99 -32.21 -23.89
C PRO A 289 -13.10 -33.72 -23.71
N GLN A 290 -13.14 -34.16 -22.44
CA GLN A 290 -13.43 -35.56 -22.13
C GLN A 290 -14.94 -35.71 -21.95
N VAL A 291 -15.55 -36.45 -22.89
CA VAL A 291 -16.98 -36.78 -22.83
C VAL A 291 -17.15 -38.01 -21.97
N SER A 292 -17.71 -37.87 -20.78
CA SER A 292 -18.13 -39.01 -19.96
C SER A 292 -19.56 -39.41 -20.40
N GLN A 293 -19.67 -40.45 -21.17
CA GLN A 293 -20.96 -41.01 -21.53
C GLN A 293 -21.37 -42.08 -20.51
N PRO A 294 -22.62 -42.00 -20.01
CA PRO A 294 -23.19 -43.07 -19.20
C PRO A 294 -23.32 -44.37 -20.04
N ASN A 295 -23.19 -45.49 -19.38
CA ASN A 295 -23.42 -46.80 -20.05
C ASN A 295 -24.85 -46.85 -20.66
N ALA A 296 -25.00 -47.55 -21.78
CA ALA A 296 -26.19 -47.58 -22.64
C ALA A 296 -27.51 -48.00 -21.97
N LYS A 297 -27.52 -48.28 -20.67
CA LYS A 297 -28.72 -48.63 -19.87
C LYS A 297 -28.87 -47.83 -18.57
N SER A 298 -28.08 -46.71 -18.38
CA SER A 298 -28.20 -45.85 -17.19
C SER A 298 -28.93 -44.54 -17.52
N GLN A 299 -29.77 -44.05 -16.61
CA GLN A 299 -30.49 -42.77 -16.73
C GLN A 299 -29.59 -41.57 -16.39
N GLY A 300 -28.32 -41.56 -16.76
CA GLY A 300 -27.38 -40.48 -16.53
C GLY A 300 -27.34 -39.49 -17.69
N THR A 301 -27.15 -38.20 -17.40
CA THR A 301 -26.89 -37.16 -18.42
C THR A 301 -25.42 -37.18 -18.83
N THR A 302 -25.13 -37.00 -20.12
CA THR A 302 -23.77 -36.80 -20.63
C THR A 302 -23.18 -35.51 -20.07
N VAL A 303 -22.07 -35.61 -19.33
CA VAL A 303 -21.35 -34.47 -18.81
C VAL A 303 -20.05 -34.30 -19.57
N THR A 304 -19.86 -33.15 -20.20
CA THR A 304 -18.61 -32.76 -20.84
C THR A 304 -17.76 -32.03 -19.83
N ALA A 305 -16.67 -32.60 -19.35
CA ALA A 305 -15.69 -31.96 -18.51
C ALA A 305 -14.50 -31.52 -19.36
N PRO A 306 -14.16 -30.22 -19.40
CA PRO A 306 -12.95 -29.75 -20.07
C PRO A 306 -11.72 -30.29 -19.33
N ARG A 307 -10.84 -30.96 -20.09
CA ARG A 307 -9.55 -31.44 -19.58
C ARG A 307 -8.44 -30.79 -20.37
N THR A 308 -7.65 -29.95 -19.72
CA THR A 308 -6.49 -29.30 -20.34
C THR A 308 -5.27 -30.20 -20.17
N GLN A 309 -4.53 -30.40 -21.23
CA GLN A 309 -3.23 -31.08 -21.23
C GLN A 309 -2.14 -30.05 -21.53
N ILE A 310 -1.11 -30.05 -20.69
CA ILE A 310 0.09 -29.25 -20.89
C ILE A 310 1.21 -30.20 -21.20
N ALA A 311 1.75 -30.18 -22.42
CA ALA A 311 2.93 -30.89 -22.82
C ALA A 311 4.13 -29.96 -22.89
N VAL A 312 5.23 -30.33 -22.26
CA VAL A 312 6.51 -29.64 -22.33
C VAL A 312 7.55 -30.58 -22.87
N ASP A 313 8.05 -30.26 -24.07
CA ASP A 313 9.07 -31.04 -24.74
C ASP A 313 10.44 -30.38 -24.64
N GLU A 314 11.44 -31.11 -24.17
CA GLU A 314 12.85 -30.75 -24.22
C GLU A 314 13.62 -31.78 -25.07
N PRO A 315 14.44 -31.34 -26.02
CA PRO A 315 15.24 -32.28 -26.83
C PRO A 315 16.20 -33.08 -25.95
N GLY A 316 15.89 -34.36 -25.72
CA GLY A 316 16.64 -35.28 -24.85
C GLY A 316 16.13 -35.38 -23.40
N GLY A 317 15.01 -34.74 -23.04
CA GLY A 317 14.39 -34.76 -21.72
C GLY A 317 13.06 -35.50 -21.64
N GLN A 318 12.55 -35.69 -20.43
CA GLN A 318 11.25 -36.34 -20.19
C GLN A 318 10.11 -35.38 -20.54
N VAL A 319 9.15 -35.86 -21.33
CA VAL A 319 7.89 -35.14 -21.58
C VAL A 319 7.06 -35.10 -20.30
N ALA A 320 6.92 -33.95 -19.68
CA ALA A 320 6.03 -33.78 -18.54
C ALA A 320 4.64 -33.35 -19.04
N VAL A 321 3.66 -34.27 -18.95
CA VAL A 321 2.25 -33.94 -19.19
C VAL A 321 1.63 -33.49 -17.86
N VAL A 322 1.26 -32.22 -17.77
CA VAL A 322 0.58 -31.66 -16.60
C VAL A 322 -0.89 -31.43 -16.95
N SER A 323 -1.79 -32.07 -16.21
CA SER A 323 -3.23 -31.94 -16.40
C SER A 323 -3.77 -30.75 -15.67
N GLY A 324 -4.45 -29.81 -16.35
CA GLY A 324 -5.16 -28.66 -15.76
C GLY A 324 -4.91 -27.34 -16.49
N ALA A 325 -5.96 -26.55 -16.74
CA ALA A 325 -5.89 -25.24 -17.40
C ALA A 325 -5.32 -24.12 -16.49
N SER A 326 -4.86 -24.44 -15.29
CA SER A 326 -4.40 -23.44 -14.35
C SER A 326 -2.92 -23.06 -14.56
N LEU A 327 -2.63 -21.79 -14.51
CA LEU A 327 -1.25 -21.28 -14.52
C LEU A 327 -0.37 -21.93 -13.44
N ARG A 328 -0.95 -22.27 -12.30
CA ARG A 328 -0.26 -22.95 -11.20
C ARG A 328 0.30 -24.30 -11.62
N ALA A 329 -0.48 -25.07 -12.38
CA ALA A 329 -0.04 -26.36 -12.90
C ALA A 329 1.13 -26.20 -13.88
N LEU A 330 1.08 -25.21 -14.77
CA LEU A 330 2.16 -24.87 -15.69
C LEU A 330 3.46 -24.50 -14.94
N VAL A 331 3.39 -23.57 -14.00
CA VAL A 331 4.57 -23.12 -13.22
C VAL A 331 5.15 -24.28 -12.41
N THR A 332 4.30 -25.11 -11.80
CA THR A 332 4.76 -26.31 -11.08
C THR A 332 5.46 -27.31 -12.03
N GLY A 333 4.94 -27.48 -13.23
CA GLY A 333 5.55 -28.33 -14.26
C GLY A 333 6.92 -27.80 -14.69
N LEU A 334 7.03 -26.52 -14.99
CA LEU A 334 8.29 -25.87 -15.37
C LEU A 334 9.34 -25.92 -14.24
N ASN A 335 8.93 -25.72 -13.00
CA ASN A 335 9.82 -25.86 -11.84
C ASN A 335 10.34 -27.29 -11.66
N ARG A 336 9.50 -28.31 -11.90
CA ARG A 336 9.92 -29.71 -11.83
C ARG A 336 10.95 -30.10 -12.93
N LEU A 337 10.86 -29.45 -14.08
CA LEU A 337 11.84 -29.59 -15.18
C LEU A 337 13.14 -28.80 -14.93
N GLY A 338 13.24 -28.07 -13.82
CA GLY A 338 14.44 -27.30 -13.48
C GLY A 338 14.62 -26.02 -14.29
N VAL A 339 13.55 -25.50 -14.88
CA VAL A 339 13.61 -24.23 -15.64
C VAL A 339 13.96 -23.08 -14.68
N LYS A 340 14.96 -22.30 -15.05
CA LYS A 340 15.37 -21.14 -14.25
C LYS A 340 14.23 -20.11 -14.14
N PRO A 341 14.13 -19.36 -13.03
CA PRO A 341 13.08 -18.35 -12.86
C PRO A 341 12.96 -17.36 -14.02
N SER A 342 14.09 -16.92 -14.59
CA SER A 342 14.09 -16.03 -15.76
C SER A 342 13.42 -16.66 -17.00
N GLY A 343 13.57 -17.96 -17.21
CA GLY A 343 12.90 -18.70 -18.28
C GLY A 343 11.39 -18.79 -18.05
N ILE A 344 10.95 -19.03 -16.82
CA ILE A 344 9.54 -19.03 -16.46
C ILE A 344 8.91 -17.65 -16.72
N ILE A 345 9.59 -16.58 -16.34
CA ILE A 345 9.16 -15.20 -16.59
C ILE A 345 8.99 -14.96 -18.09
N ALA A 346 9.99 -15.33 -18.91
CA ALA A 346 9.95 -15.13 -20.36
C ALA A 346 8.80 -15.92 -21.01
N ILE A 347 8.55 -17.16 -20.56
CA ILE A 347 7.42 -17.98 -21.04
C ILE A 347 6.09 -17.33 -20.68
N LEU A 348 5.92 -16.85 -19.44
CA LEU A 348 4.69 -16.20 -19.00
C LEU A 348 4.43 -14.87 -19.74
N GLN A 349 5.47 -14.09 -20.00
CA GLN A 349 5.37 -12.88 -20.83
C GLN A 349 4.98 -13.20 -22.27
N ALA A 350 5.55 -14.28 -22.85
CA ALA A 350 5.19 -14.72 -24.20
C ALA A 350 3.72 -15.17 -24.27
N ILE A 351 3.24 -15.94 -23.28
CA ILE A 351 1.83 -16.36 -23.16
C ILE A 351 0.91 -15.14 -23.04
N LYS A 352 1.30 -14.12 -22.24
CA LYS A 352 0.53 -12.87 -22.10
C LYS A 352 0.51 -12.09 -23.42
N SER A 353 1.65 -11.95 -24.10
CA SER A 353 1.76 -11.26 -25.39
C SER A 353 0.98 -11.97 -26.50
N ALA A 354 0.86 -13.28 -26.44
CA ALA A 354 0.00 -14.08 -27.32
C ALA A 354 -1.51 -13.93 -27.00
N GLY A 355 -1.89 -13.20 -25.93
CA GLY A 355 -3.27 -13.05 -25.51
C GLY A 355 -3.89 -14.29 -24.83
N ALA A 356 -3.09 -15.32 -24.57
CA ALA A 356 -3.57 -16.58 -24.00
C ALA A 356 -3.65 -16.58 -22.47
N LEU A 357 -3.04 -15.61 -21.77
CA LEU A 357 -3.14 -15.43 -20.33
C LEU A 357 -4.29 -14.48 -20.01
N GLN A 358 -5.37 -15.02 -19.42
CA GLN A 358 -6.52 -14.23 -18.98
C GLN A 358 -6.30 -13.67 -17.57
N ALA A 359 -5.22 -12.89 -17.39
CA ALA A 359 -4.87 -12.26 -16.13
C ALA A 359 -3.95 -11.06 -16.36
N ASP A 360 -3.92 -10.15 -15.41
CA ASP A 360 -2.91 -9.10 -15.39
C ASP A 360 -1.57 -9.65 -14.95
N LEU A 361 -0.51 -9.34 -15.72
CA LEU A 361 0.86 -9.71 -15.39
C LEU A 361 1.61 -8.48 -14.89
N VAL A 362 2.02 -8.52 -13.63
CA VAL A 362 2.81 -7.48 -12.98
C VAL A 362 4.20 -8.03 -12.71
N VAL A 363 5.23 -7.38 -13.25
CA VAL A 363 6.65 -7.71 -13.02
C VAL A 363 7.26 -6.63 -12.13
N GLN A 364 7.88 -7.05 -11.02
CA GLN A 364 8.55 -6.18 -10.04
C GLN A 364 10.05 -6.45 -10.00
#